data_d49c2b75f0518cb10775c36178723da2
#
_entry.id   d49c2b75f0518cb10775c36178723da2
#
_cell.length_a   1.000
_cell.length_b   1.000
_cell.length_c   1.000
_cell.angle_alpha   90.00
_cell.angle_beta   90.00
_cell.angle_gamma   90.00
#
_symmetry.space_group_name_H-M   'P 1'
#
loop_
_entity.id
_entity.type
_entity.pdbx_description
1 polymer ?
#
loop_
_entity_poly.entity_id
_entity_poly.type
_entity_poly.pdbx_seq_one_letter_code
_entity_poly.pdbx_strand_id
1 'polypeptide(L)'
;MDKKKKQRTIIFYKTYFDDADEPVDKGGKDIGFSPKELLASALAACTSATVRMYADRKHWPLDEVKIDINLERDEVTNKTVINRKVQFIGTLDDEQRKRLLAVANACPVHKILTNPIEINTSL
;
A
#
# COMPACT_ATOMS: atom_id res chain seq x y z
N MET A 1 26.47 -6.55 -0.92
CA MET A 1 25.34 -7.08 -0.40
C MET A 1 24.11 -6.36 -0.81
N ASP A 2 23.18 -7.12 -1.18
CA ASP A 2 21.98 -6.57 -1.59
C ASP A 2 21.30 -5.85 -0.45
N LYS A 3 20.88 -4.65 -0.72
CA LYS A 3 20.13 -3.94 0.24
C LYS A 3 18.84 -4.66 0.42
N LYS A 4 18.57 -5.03 1.61
CA LYS A 4 17.35 -5.70 1.86
C LYS A 4 16.17 -4.87 1.46
N LYS A 5 15.31 -5.46 0.67
CA LYS A 5 14.06 -4.82 0.35
C LYS A 5 13.23 -4.75 1.60
N LYS A 6 12.82 -3.55 1.95
CA LYS A 6 11.92 -3.39 3.08
C LYS A 6 10.54 -3.87 2.65
N GLN A 7 10.04 -4.85 3.36
CA GLN A 7 8.73 -5.40 3.07
C GLN A 7 7.91 -5.35 4.34
N ARG A 8 6.71 -4.85 4.24
CA ARG A 8 5.83 -4.70 5.37
C ARG A 8 4.54 -5.44 5.13
N THR A 9 4.05 -6.13 6.14
CA THR A 9 2.72 -6.70 6.15
C THR A 9 1.85 -5.78 6.97
N ILE A 10 0.78 -5.30 6.37
CA ILE A 10 -0.10 -4.34 7.01
C ILE A 10 -1.48 -4.95 7.13
N ILE A 11 -2.01 -4.96 8.34
CA ILE A 11 -3.34 -5.48 8.61
C ILE A 11 -4.22 -4.31 8.99
N PHE A 12 -5.30 -4.12 8.26
CA PHE A 12 -6.18 -2.99 8.47
C PHE A 12 -7.45 -3.42 9.18
N TYR A 13 -7.53 -3.08 10.46
CA TYR A 13 -8.78 -3.08 11.19
C TYR A 13 -9.30 -1.66 11.20
N LYS A 14 -8.43 -0.74 11.67
CA LYS A 14 -8.60 0.70 11.58
C LYS A 14 -7.29 1.25 11.11
N THR A 15 -7.34 2.23 10.23
CA THR A 15 -6.12 2.73 9.60
C THR A 15 -5.56 3.92 10.36
N TYR A 16 -4.30 3.81 10.78
CA TYR A 16 -3.52 4.93 11.26
C TYR A 16 -2.06 4.54 11.17
N PHE A 17 -1.19 5.53 11.22
CA PHE A 17 0.24 5.32 11.05
C PHE A 17 1.00 5.77 12.27
N ASP A 18 2.11 5.07 12.54
CA ASP A 18 3.09 5.51 13.51
C ASP A 18 3.92 6.65 12.93
N ASP A 19 4.81 7.18 13.75
CA ASP A 19 5.69 8.26 13.30
C ASP A 19 6.58 7.79 12.17
N ALA A 20 6.79 8.68 11.20
CA ALA A 20 7.69 8.40 10.09
C ALA A 20 9.12 8.67 10.51
N ASP A 21 10.04 7.85 10.02
CA ASP A 21 11.46 8.05 10.26
C ASP A 21 12.25 7.30 9.20
N GLU A 22 13.46 7.78 8.91
CA GLU A 22 14.36 7.09 8.01
C GLU A 22 14.99 5.90 8.72
N PRO A 23 15.38 4.86 7.95
CA PRO A 23 16.13 3.76 8.53
C PRO A 23 17.46 4.24 9.13
N VAL A 24 17.98 3.46 10.04
CA VAL A 24 19.21 3.81 10.72
C VAL A 24 20.36 4.06 9.75
N ASP A 25 20.47 3.26 8.69
CA ASP A 25 21.53 3.41 7.70
C ASP A 25 21.40 4.68 6.87
N LYS A 26 20.30 5.40 7.00
CA LYS A 26 20.11 6.70 6.35
C LYS A 26 20.11 7.84 7.35
N GLY A 27 20.57 7.59 8.56
CA GLY A 27 20.63 8.62 9.58
C GLY A 27 19.41 8.72 10.48
N GLY A 28 18.41 7.88 10.27
CA GLY A 28 17.22 7.85 11.11
C GLY A 28 17.34 6.85 12.23
N LYS A 29 16.28 6.71 13.01
CA LYS A 29 16.22 5.79 14.14
C LYS A 29 15.39 4.55 13.85
N ASP A 30 14.76 4.48 12.68
CA ASP A 30 13.96 3.33 12.26
C ASP A 30 12.82 3.00 13.24
N ILE A 31 12.23 4.04 13.84
CA ILE A 31 11.17 3.85 14.81
C ILE A 31 9.78 3.92 14.20
N GLY A 32 9.70 4.20 12.90
CA GLY A 32 8.42 4.23 12.19
C GLY A 32 8.66 3.96 10.74
N PHE A 33 7.72 4.36 9.89
CA PHE A 33 7.87 4.19 8.47
C PHE A 33 8.83 5.22 7.89
N SER A 34 9.71 4.78 6.98
CA SER A 34 10.51 5.72 6.19
C SER A 34 9.60 6.45 5.20
N PRO A 35 10.06 7.54 4.60
CA PRO A 35 9.27 8.23 3.58
C PRO A 35 8.81 7.34 2.44
N LYS A 36 9.67 6.45 1.94
CA LYS A 36 9.27 5.53 0.88
C LYS A 36 8.24 4.53 1.39
N GLU A 37 8.38 4.08 2.63
CA GLU A 37 7.40 3.20 3.24
C GLU A 37 6.06 3.90 3.43
N LEU A 38 6.08 5.20 3.73
CA LEU A 38 4.83 5.96 3.83
C LEU A 38 4.12 6.04 2.48
N LEU A 39 4.90 6.19 1.40
CA LEU A 39 4.32 6.21 0.07
C LEU A 39 3.65 4.88 -0.25
N ALA A 40 4.34 3.77 0.02
CA ALA A 40 3.78 2.45 -0.17
C ALA A 40 2.58 2.23 0.76
N SER A 41 2.66 2.70 1.98
CA SER A 41 1.59 2.56 2.95
C SER A 41 0.35 3.36 2.56
N ALA A 42 0.54 4.50 1.90
CA ALA A 42 -0.59 5.26 1.38
C ALA A 42 -1.37 4.44 0.37
N LEU A 43 -0.67 3.73 -0.50
CA LEU A 43 -1.32 2.84 -1.46
C LEU A 43 -2.04 1.70 -0.73
N ALA A 44 -1.40 1.12 0.27
CA ALA A 44 -2.02 0.02 1.04
C ALA A 44 -3.28 0.50 1.77
N ALA A 45 -3.20 1.67 2.40
CA ALA A 45 -4.34 2.23 3.12
C ALA A 45 -5.51 2.51 2.17
N CYS A 46 -5.22 3.09 1.02
CA CYS A 46 -6.26 3.40 0.03
C CYS A 46 -6.87 2.12 -0.52
N THR A 47 -6.04 1.11 -0.77
CA THR A 47 -6.51 -0.20 -1.23
C THR A 47 -7.49 -0.79 -0.22
N SER A 48 -7.10 -0.80 1.04
CA SER A 48 -7.93 -1.37 2.10
C SER A 48 -9.24 -0.61 2.25
N ALA A 49 -9.18 0.71 2.27
CA ALA A 49 -10.39 1.53 2.42
C ALA A 49 -11.35 1.32 1.26
N THR A 50 -10.82 1.29 0.04
CA THR A 50 -11.66 1.13 -1.16
C THR A 50 -12.33 -0.24 -1.18
N VAL A 51 -11.57 -1.29 -0.85
CA VAL A 51 -12.09 -2.65 -0.81
C VAL A 51 -13.14 -2.78 0.30
N ARG A 52 -12.86 -2.19 1.47
CA ARG A 52 -13.79 -2.22 2.60
C ARG A 52 -15.11 -1.57 2.25
N MET A 53 -15.05 -0.39 1.64
CA MET A 53 -16.27 0.32 1.27
C MET A 53 -17.10 -0.48 0.27
N TYR A 54 -16.44 -1.12 -0.69
CA TYR A 54 -17.14 -1.92 -1.69
C TYR A 54 -17.80 -3.13 -1.04
N ALA A 55 -17.05 -3.86 -0.20
CA ALA A 55 -17.58 -5.06 0.47
C ALA A 55 -18.76 -4.70 1.37
N ASP A 56 -18.67 -3.56 2.08
CA ASP A 56 -19.75 -3.12 2.96
C ASP A 56 -21.01 -2.80 2.16
N ARG A 57 -20.87 -2.15 1.02
CA ARG A 57 -22.03 -1.83 0.17
C ARG A 57 -22.69 -3.10 -0.35
N LYS A 58 -21.91 -4.12 -0.62
CA LYS A 58 -22.42 -5.40 -1.13
C LYS A 58 -22.87 -6.33 0.00
N HIS A 59 -22.63 -5.94 1.24
CA HIS A 59 -22.90 -6.77 2.41
C HIS A 59 -22.13 -8.09 2.36
N TRP A 60 -20.91 -8.04 1.84
CA TRP A 60 -20.03 -9.20 1.81
C TRP A 60 -19.25 -9.29 3.12
N PRO A 61 -19.10 -10.50 3.68
CA PRO A 61 -18.43 -10.66 4.99
C PRO A 61 -16.90 -10.62 4.88
N LEU A 62 -16.37 -9.44 4.70
CA LEU A 62 -14.93 -9.20 4.67
C LEU A 62 -14.48 -8.80 6.07
N ASP A 63 -13.72 -9.67 6.73
CA ASP A 63 -13.28 -9.44 8.11
C ASP A 63 -12.03 -8.58 8.17
N GLU A 64 -11.01 -8.92 7.37
CA GLU A 64 -9.76 -8.16 7.36
C GLU A 64 -9.17 -8.13 5.97
N VAL A 65 -8.32 -7.13 5.73
CA VAL A 65 -7.51 -7.05 4.52
C VAL A 65 -6.07 -7.04 4.97
N LYS A 66 -5.30 -8.03 4.52
CA LYS A 66 -3.86 -8.08 4.78
C LYS A 66 -3.13 -7.68 3.51
N ILE A 67 -2.19 -6.77 3.65
CA ILE A 67 -1.44 -6.27 2.50
C ILE A 67 0.05 -6.35 2.79
N ASP A 68 0.74 -7.14 1.99
CA ASP A 68 2.20 -7.16 1.97
C ASP A 68 2.63 -6.22 0.87
N ILE A 69 3.43 -5.23 1.20
CA ILE A 69 3.78 -4.21 0.23
C ILE A 69 5.24 -3.82 0.38
N ASN A 70 5.91 -3.60 -0.75
CA ASN A 70 7.24 -3.04 -0.75
C ASN A 70 7.40 -2.11 -1.95
N LEU A 71 8.36 -1.23 -1.85
CA LEU A 71 8.68 -0.28 -2.91
C LEU A 71 10.16 -0.43 -3.24
N GLU A 72 10.44 -0.65 -4.52
CA GLU A 72 11.82 -0.78 -5.01
C GLU A 72 12.07 0.33 -6.00
N ARG A 73 13.19 1.01 -5.83
CA ARG A 73 13.58 2.10 -6.70
C ARG A 73 14.89 1.75 -7.40
N ASP A 74 14.89 1.76 -8.72
CA ASP A 74 16.10 1.59 -9.50
C ASP A 74 16.60 2.99 -9.89
N GLU A 75 17.69 3.40 -9.26
CA GLU A 75 18.21 4.74 -9.47
C GLU A 75 18.78 4.93 -10.87
N VAL A 76 19.25 3.87 -11.49
CA VAL A 76 19.85 3.96 -12.82
C VAL A 76 18.78 4.19 -13.88
N THR A 77 17.70 3.44 -13.84
CA THR A 77 16.61 3.56 -14.82
C THR A 77 15.51 4.50 -14.36
N ASN A 78 15.60 5.00 -13.13
CA ASN A 78 14.55 5.85 -12.52
C ASN A 78 13.19 5.16 -12.48
N LYS A 79 13.21 3.84 -12.44
CA LYS A 79 11.97 3.08 -12.38
C LYS A 79 11.62 2.75 -10.94
N THR A 80 10.37 2.89 -10.60
CA THR A 80 9.86 2.50 -9.29
C THR A 80 8.87 1.37 -9.47
N VAL A 81 9.04 0.33 -8.65
CA VAL A 81 8.12 -0.81 -8.65
C VAL A 81 7.55 -0.95 -7.25
N ILE A 82 6.24 -1.00 -7.16
CA ILE A 82 5.56 -1.28 -5.90
C ILE A 82 4.87 -2.63 -6.05
N ASN A 83 5.29 -3.58 -5.21
CA ASN A 83 4.69 -4.91 -5.21
C ASN A 83 3.68 -4.97 -4.06
N ARG A 84 2.47 -5.37 -4.40
CA ARG A 84 1.36 -5.38 -3.44
C ARG A 84 0.67 -6.73 -3.52
N LYS A 85 0.73 -7.49 -2.43
CA LYS A 85 0.00 -8.73 -2.32
C LYS A 85 -1.14 -8.52 -1.34
N VAL A 86 -2.36 -8.79 -1.77
CA VAL A 86 -3.55 -8.53 -0.98
C VAL A 86 -4.22 -9.84 -0.63
N GLN A 87 -4.59 -10.00 0.63
CA GLN A 87 -5.36 -11.14 1.09
C GLN A 87 -6.66 -10.63 1.70
N PHE A 88 -7.75 -11.25 1.29
CA PHE A 88 -9.08 -10.93 1.81
C PHE A 88 -9.50 -12.04 2.76
N ILE A 89 -9.66 -11.70 4.04
CA ILE A 89 -10.00 -12.66 5.07
C ILE A 89 -11.49 -12.56 5.34
N GLY A 90 -12.18 -13.69 5.23
CA GLY A 90 -13.63 -13.72 5.46
C GLY A 90 -14.24 -14.87 4.67
N THR A 91 -15.54 -15.07 4.88
CA THR A 91 -16.28 -16.11 4.17
C THR A 91 -16.70 -15.58 2.80
N LEU A 92 -15.76 -15.64 1.86
CA LEU A 92 -15.93 -15.09 0.51
C LEU A 92 -15.69 -16.19 -0.50
N ASP A 93 -16.48 -16.20 -1.59
CA ASP A 93 -16.24 -17.14 -2.67
C ASP A 93 -15.22 -16.57 -3.67
N ASP A 94 -14.85 -17.37 -4.66
CA ASP A 94 -13.82 -16.99 -5.62
C ASP A 94 -14.22 -15.78 -6.46
N GLU A 95 -15.50 -15.68 -6.82
CA GLU A 95 -15.99 -14.56 -7.61
C GLU A 95 -15.91 -13.27 -6.82
N GLN A 96 -16.27 -13.33 -5.54
CA GLN A 96 -16.18 -12.16 -4.66
C GLN A 96 -14.73 -11.72 -4.50
N ARG A 97 -13.81 -12.66 -4.33
CA ARG A 97 -12.37 -12.35 -4.21
C ARG A 97 -11.83 -11.73 -5.48
N LYS A 98 -12.22 -12.24 -6.63
CA LYS A 98 -11.82 -11.66 -7.91
C LYS A 98 -12.33 -10.24 -8.06
N ARG A 99 -13.57 -10.02 -7.66
CA ARG A 99 -14.14 -8.68 -7.76
C ARG A 99 -13.42 -7.72 -6.83
N LEU A 100 -13.12 -8.15 -5.61
CA LEU A 100 -12.40 -7.31 -4.67
C LEU A 100 -11.00 -6.98 -5.15
N LEU A 101 -10.35 -7.90 -5.84
CA LEU A 101 -9.04 -7.61 -6.43
C LEU A 101 -9.14 -6.55 -7.52
N ALA A 102 -10.17 -6.62 -8.35
CA ALA A 102 -10.40 -5.61 -9.37
C ALA A 102 -10.66 -4.24 -8.73
N VAL A 103 -11.40 -4.22 -7.62
CA VAL A 103 -11.67 -2.99 -6.88
C VAL A 103 -10.39 -2.43 -6.29
N ALA A 104 -9.51 -3.31 -5.78
CA ALA A 104 -8.23 -2.89 -5.24
C ALA A 104 -7.39 -2.17 -6.30
N ASN A 105 -7.43 -2.66 -7.53
CA ASN A 105 -6.69 -2.05 -8.63
C ASN A 105 -7.31 -0.75 -9.14
N ALA A 106 -8.47 -0.39 -8.65
CA ALA A 106 -9.15 0.83 -9.04
C ALA A 106 -9.14 1.90 -7.95
N CYS A 107 -8.32 1.73 -6.92
CA CYS A 107 -8.31 2.70 -5.83
C CYS A 107 -7.68 4.03 -6.31
N PRO A 108 -8.09 5.16 -5.72
CA PRO A 108 -7.62 6.47 -6.17
C PRO A 108 -6.10 6.64 -6.14
N VAL A 109 -5.43 6.14 -5.10
CA VAL A 109 -3.98 6.28 -5.03
C VAL A 109 -3.29 5.45 -6.10
N HIS A 110 -3.84 4.26 -6.41
CA HIS A 110 -3.31 3.47 -7.52
C HIS A 110 -3.37 4.28 -8.83
N LYS A 111 -4.47 4.96 -9.05
CA LYS A 111 -4.61 5.79 -10.25
C LYS A 111 -3.64 6.96 -10.25
N ILE A 112 -3.43 7.58 -9.10
CA ILE A 112 -2.45 8.66 -8.99
C ILE A 112 -1.06 8.15 -9.34
N LEU A 113 -0.67 7.01 -8.77
CA LEU A 113 0.68 6.50 -8.93
C LEU A 113 0.97 5.94 -10.32
N THR A 114 -0.06 5.61 -11.08
CA THR A 114 0.12 5.05 -12.43
C THR A 114 -0.10 6.06 -13.54
N ASN A 115 -0.24 7.35 -13.17
CA ASN A 115 -0.41 8.43 -14.13
C ASN A 115 0.61 9.52 -13.84
N PRO A 116 0.85 10.43 -14.78
CA PRO A 116 1.86 11.48 -14.58
C PRO A 116 1.57 12.33 -13.36
N ILE A 117 2.62 12.69 -12.65
CA ILE A 117 2.55 13.53 -11.46
C ILE A 117 3.39 14.78 -11.73
N GLU A 118 2.81 15.93 -11.46
CA GLU A 118 3.52 17.19 -11.58
C GLU A 118 3.63 17.80 -10.19
N ILE A 119 4.86 18.18 -9.83
CA ILE A 119 5.15 18.76 -8.51
C ILE A 119 5.70 20.16 -8.72
N ASN A 120 4.99 21.16 -8.21
CA ASN A 120 5.39 22.55 -8.32
C ASN A 120 5.92 23.02 -6.98
N THR A 121 7.17 23.48 -6.96
CA THR A 121 7.84 23.93 -5.75
C THR A 121 8.18 25.40 -5.88
N SER A 122 7.92 26.18 -4.84
CA SER A 122 8.23 27.60 -4.86
C SER A 122 8.82 28.01 -3.52
N LEU A 123 9.41 29.24 -3.52
CA LEU A 123 10.03 29.81 -2.34
C LEU A 123 9.20 30.97 -1.82
#